data_0b59018d06d1465c6cbf00ef4a6fb03b
#
_entry.id   0b59018d06d1465c6cbf00ef4a6fb03b
#
_cell.length_a   1.000
_cell.length_b   1.000
_cell.length_c   1.000
_cell.angle_alpha   90.00
_cell.angle_beta   90.00
_cell.angle_gamma   90.00
#
_symmetry.space_group_name_H-M   'P 1'
#
loop_
_entity.id
_entity.type
_entity.pdbx_description
1 polymer ?
#
loop_
_entity_poly.entity_id
_entity_poly.type
_entity_poly.pdbx_seq_one_letter_code
_entity_poly.pdbx_strand_id
1 'polypeptide(L)'
;MKRIVDKGLLLAGGLLMAGQSGRLAAPVIALLLAMTAAAYGSCVDNRRWHCVCLAGMFAVCFILPELCFFVPVLLYDCAEKKEMRLWFLSVPGLAFFYREQIIRQPFLWAADGMLIVAAILLACRTGRILYLEQEMIRLRDTSTELNLVLQEKNKNLMEKQDYEIYLATLRERNRIAREIHDNVGHMLSRSILQMG
;
A
#
# COMPACT_ATOMS: atom_id res chain seq x y z
N MET A 1 2.49 -5.37 -10.96
CA MET A 1 3.10 -6.65 -11.36
C MET A 1 2.66 -7.83 -10.48
N LYS A 2 2.68 -7.74 -9.14
CA LYS A 2 2.31 -8.85 -8.22
C LYS A 2 0.89 -9.40 -8.49
N ARG A 3 -0.11 -8.55 -8.67
CA ARG A 3 -1.51 -8.95 -8.98
C ARG A 3 -1.64 -9.80 -10.25
N ILE A 4 -0.88 -9.46 -11.30
CA ILE A 4 -0.92 -10.17 -12.58
C ILE A 4 -0.32 -11.57 -12.42
N VAL A 5 0.75 -11.69 -11.65
CA VAL A 5 1.40 -12.97 -11.36
C VAL A 5 0.46 -13.89 -10.56
N ASP A 6 -0.20 -13.36 -9.52
CA ASP A 6 -1.14 -14.12 -8.70
C ASP A 6 -2.33 -14.63 -9.55
N LYS A 7 -2.93 -13.77 -10.38
CA LYS A 7 -4.00 -14.15 -11.31
C LYS A 7 -3.54 -15.17 -12.35
N GLY A 8 -2.34 -15.00 -12.89
CA GLY A 8 -1.74 -15.94 -13.84
C GLY A 8 -1.57 -17.32 -13.25
N LEU A 9 -1.12 -17.40 -11.99
CA LEU A 9 -0.95 -18.66 -11.27
C LEU A 9 -2.30 -19.37 -11.04
N LEU A 10 -3.33 -18.62 -10.65
CA LEU A 10 -4.68 -19.15 -10.45
C LEU A 10 -5.31 -19.61 -11.77
N LEU A 11 -5.12 -18.85 -12.86
CA LEU A 11 -5.60 -19.26 -14.20
C LEU A 11 -4.92 -20.54 -14.69
N ALA A 12 -3.61 -20.68 -14.47
CA ALA A 12 -2.87 -21.89 -14.81
C ALA A 12 -3.38 -23.11 -14.01
N GLY A 13 -3.63 -22.93 -12.72
CA GLY A 13 -4.24 -23.95 -11.86
C GLY A 13 -5.62 -24.38 -12.36
N GLY A 14 -6.50 -23.43 -12.67
CA GLY A 14 -7.82 -23.69 -13.23
C GLY A 14 -7.77 -24.42 -14.59
N LEU A 15 -6.82 -24.06 -15.46
CA LEU A 15 -6.62 -24.72 -16.74
C LEU A 15 -6.18 -26.17 -16.59
N LEU A 16 -5.28 -26.48 -15.68
CA LEU A 16 -4.84 -27.84 -15.39
C LEU A 16 -6.01 -28.73 -14.90
N MET A 17 -6.90 -28.17 -14.07
CA MET A 17 -8.08 -28.90 -13.59
C MET A 17 -9.12 -29.08 -14.69
N ALA A 18 -9.40 -28.02 -15.45
CA ALA A 18 -10.36 -28.06 -16.55
C ALA A 18 -9.91 -29.02 -17.69
N GLY A 19 -8.60 -29.16 -17.93
CA GLY A 19 -8.04 -30.09 -18.92
C GLY A 19 -8.30 -31.57 -18.63
N GLN A 20 -8.59 -31.94 -17.38
CA GLN A 20 -8.94 -33.29 -16.99
C GLN A 20 -10.42 -33.67 -17.30
N SER A 21 -11.26 -32.70 -17.68
CA SER A 21 -12.68 -32.92 -18.01
C SER A 21 -12.91 -33.70 -19.33
N GLY A 22 -11.85 -33.96 -20.11
CA GLY A 22 -11.90 -34.72 -21.35
C GLY A 22 -12.52 -34.01 -22.55
N ARG A 23 -12.93 -32.74 -22.42
CA ARG A 23 -13.46 -31.91 -23.49
C ARG A 23 -12.45 -30.83 -23.83
N LEU A 24 -11.97 -30.75 -25.09
CA LEU A 24 -10.94 -29.79 -25.47
C LEU A 24 -11.45 -28.34 -25.67
N ALA A 25 -12.68 -28.20 -26.19
CA ALA A 25 -13.21 -26.88 -26.56
C ALA A 25 -13.77 -26.09 -25.35
N ALA A 26 -14.46 -26.76 -24.42
CA ALA A 26 -15.12 -26.09 -23.29
C ALA A 26 -14.14 -25.43 -22.31
N PRO A 27 -13.00 -26.06 -21.94
CA PRO A 27 -11.99 -25.42 -21.09
C PRO A 27 -11.36 -24.17 -21.72
N VAL A 28 -11.17 -24.14 -23.04
CA VAL A 28 -10.60 -22.99 -23.74
C VAL A 28 -11.56 -21.80 -23.70
N ILE A 29 -12.86 -22.05 -23.94
CA ILE A 29 -13.89 -21.01 -23.85
C ILE A 29 -13.98 -20.46 -22.41
N ALA A 30 -13.97 -21.35 -21.42
CA ALA A 30 -13.99 -20.99 -20.00
C ALA A 30 -12.76 -20.16 -19.62
N LEU A 31 -11.58 -20.52 -20.09
CA LEU A 31 -10.34 -19.76 -19.88
C LEU A 31 -10.44 -18.35 -20.46
N LEU A 32 -10.89 -18.21 -21.72
CA LEU A 32 -11.05 -16.90 -22.38
C LEU A 32 -12.04 -16.02 -21.62
N LEU A 33 -13.17 -16.57 -21.18
CA LEU A 33 -14.14 -15.85 -20.36
C LEU A 33 -13.55 -15.44 -19.00
N ALA A 34 -12.81 -16.33 -18.32
CA ALA A 34 -12.15 -16.01 -17.07
C ALA A 34 -11.08 -14.92 -17.23
N MET A 35 -10.30 -14.97 -18.32
CA MET A 35 -9.29 -13.94 -18.62
C MET A 35 -9.94 -12.58 -18.88
N THR A 36 -11.01 -12.52 -19.67
CA THR A 36 -11.74 -11.25 -19.92
C THR A 36 -12.34 -10.70 -18.63
N ALA A 37 -12.92 -11.55 -17.80
CA ALA A 37 -13.46 -11.13 -16.49
C ALA A 37 -12.36 -10.63 -15.55
N ALA A 38 -11.22 -11.31 -15.46
CA ALA A 38 -10.07 -10.91 -14.63
C ALA A 38 -9.44 -9.59 -15.11
N ALA A 39 -9.38 -9.37 -16.44
CA ALA A 39 -8.92 -8.13 -17.03
C ALA A 39 -9.90 -6.98 -16.76
N TYR A 40 -11.19 -7.23 -16.92
CA TYR A 40 -12.24 -6.25 -16.61
C TYR A 40 -12.24 -5.86 -15.14
N GLY A 41 -12.13 -6.83 -14.23
CA GLY A 41 -12.02 -6.61 -12.79
C GLY A 41 -10.82 -5.75 -12.38
N SER A 42 -9.73 -5.78 -13.17
CA SER A 42 -8.53 -4.94 -12.96
C SER A 42 -8.69 -3.51 -13.44
N CYS A 43 -9.51 -3.28 -14.51
CA CYS A 43 -9.68 -1.97 -15.15
C CYS A 43 -10.82 -1.15 -14.54
N VAL A 44 -11.88 -1.78 -14.03
CA VAL A 44 -13.07 -1.10 -13.53
C VAL A 44 -13.02 -0.91 -12.04
N ASP A 45 -12.94 0.35 -11.61
CA ASP A 45 -12.91 0.73 -10.20
C ASP A 45 -14.31 0.91 -9.59
N ASN A 46 -15.35 0.89 -10.44
CA ASN A 46 -16.72 1.11 -9.99
C ASN A 46 -17.31 -0.18 -9.39
N ARG A 47 -17.58 -0.14 -8.09
CA ARG A 47 -18.11 -1.24 -7.29
C ARG A 47 -19.37 -1.91 -7.87
N ARG A 48 -20.32 -1.13 -8.38
CA ARG A 48 -21.59 -1.65 -8.92
C ARG A 48 -21.37 -2.52 -10.16
N TRP A 49 -20.54 -2.05 -11.09
CA TRP A 49 -20.21 -2.78 -12.30
C TRP A 49 -19.43 -4.05 -12.03
N HIS A 50 -18.56 -4.03 -11.02
CA HIS A 50 -17.83 -5.20 -10.59
C HIS A 50 -18.77 -6.30 -10.05
N CYS A 51 -19.75 -5.93 -9.22
CA CYS A 51 -20.76 -6.86 -8.72
C CYS A 51 -21.62 -7.46 -9.84
N VAL A 52 -22.01 -6.64 -10.84
CA VAL A 52 -22.79 -7.11 -11.99
C VAL A 52 -21.98 -8.11 -12.83
N CYS A 53 -20.70 -7.83 -13.07
CA CYS A 53 -19.82 -8.73 -13.82
C CYS A 53 -19.63 -10.07 -13.10
N LEU A 54 -19.40 -10.05 -11.78
CA LEU A 54 -19.30 -11.25 -10.96
C LEU A 54 -20.59 -12.07 -10.96
N ALA A 55 -21.73 -11.42 -10.77
CA ALA A 55 -23.03 -12.10 -10.83
C ALA A 55 -23.29 -12.72 -12.21
N GLY A 56 -22.94 -12.01 -13.28
CA GLY A 56 -23.00 -12.52 -14.65
C GLY A 56 -22.12 -13.75 -14.87
N MET A 57 -20.88 -13.72 -14.38
CA MET A 57 -19.96 -14.86 -14.46
C MET A 57 -20.48 -16.07 -13.67
N PHE A 58 -21.04 -15.85 -12.48
CA PHE A 58 -21.69 -16.94 -11.72
C PHE A 58 -22.90 -17.51 -12.47
N ALA A 59 -23.72 -16.68 -13.12
CA ALA A 59 -24.82 -17.17 -13.96
C ALA A 59 -24.32 -18.02 -15.14
N VAL A 60 -23.21 -17.65 -15.76
CA VAL A 60 -22.59 -18.43 -16.86
C VAL A 60 -22.02 -19.76 -16.33
N CYS A 61 -21.57 -19.86 -15.08
CA CYS A 61 -21.14 -21.13 -14.47
C CYS A 61 -22.27 -22.18 -14.47
N PHE A 62 -23.54 -21.79 -14.42
CA PHE A 62 -24.66 -22.74 -14.53
C PHE A 62 -24.81 -23.32 -15.94
N ILE A 63 -24.33 -22.62 -16.98
CA ILE A 63 -24.39 -23.08 -18.37
C ILE A 63 -23.11 -23.86 -18.75
N LEU A 64 -21.95 -23.39 -18.29
CA LEU A 64 -20.64 -23.95 -18.58
C LEU A 64 -19.97 -24.44 -17.30
N PRO A 65 -20.09 -25.75 -16.96
CA PRO A 65 -19.54 -26.30 -15.73
C PRO A 65 -18.03 -26.15 -15.60
N GLU A 66 -17.30 -26.15 -16.72
CA GLU A 66 -15.84 -25.99 -16.75
C GLU A 66 -15.38 -24.63 -16.24
N LEU A 67 -16.26 -23.60 -16.26
CA LEU A 67 -15.97 -22.29 -15.74
C LEU A 67 -15.82 -22.29 -14.21
N CYS A 68 -16.35 -23.29 -13.51
CA CYS A 68 -16.21 -23.43 -12.05
C CYS A 68 -14.76 -23.54 -11.61
N PHE A 69 -13.89 -24.17 -12.39
CA PHE A 69 -12.46 -24.28 -12.08
C PHE A 69 -11.72 -22.94 -12.14
N PHE A 70 -12.35 -21.89 -12.67
CA PHE A 70 -11.82 -20.52 -12.71
C PHE A 70 -12.45 -19.60 -11.66
N VAL A 71 -13.39 -20.10 -10.84
CA VAL A 71 -13.99 -19.37 -9.72
C VAL A 71 -12.93 -18.83 -8.75
N PRO A 72 -11.80 -19.52 -8.44
CA PRO A 72 -10.75 -18.97 -7.60
C PRO A 72 -10.21 -17.62 -8.07
N VAL A 73 -10.15 -17.36 -9.38
CA VAL A 73 -9.68 -16.07 -9.93
C VAL A 73 -10.69 -14.95 -9.64
N LEU A 74 -11.98 -15.25 -9.78
CA LEU A 74 -13.05 -14.29 -9.47
C LEU A 74 -13.11 -13.97 -7.97
N LEU A 75 -12.90 -15.00 -7.14
CA LEU A 75 -12.84 -14.85 -5.69
C LEU A 75 -11.64 -14.04 -5.23
N TYR A 76 -10.49 -14.17 -5.92
CA TYR A 76 -9.32 -13.33 -5.68
C TYR A 76 -9.67 -11.84 -5.86
N ASP A 77 -10.37 -11.47 -6.95
CA ASP A 77 -10.79 -10.10 -7.21
C ASP A 77 -11.80 -9.58 -6.19
N CYS A 78 -12.74 -10.44 -5.75
CA CYS A 78 -13.68 -10.11 -4.67
C CYS A 78 -12.97 -9.87 -3.34
N ALA A 79 -12.02 -10.72 -2.99
CA ALA A 79 -11.28 -10.62 -1.73
C ALA A 79 -10.38 -9.38 -1.70
N GLU A 80 -9.75 -9.03 -2.83
CA GLU A 80 -8.92 -7.82 -2.96
C GLU A 80 -9.75 -6.55 -2.73
N LYS A 81 -10.96 -6.48 -3.28
CA LYS A 81 -11.87 -5.31 -3.15
C LYS A 81 -12.69 -5.31 -1.86
N LYS A 82 -12.45 -6.26 -0.94
CA LYS A 82 -13.18 -6.44 0.34
C LYS A 82 -14.69 -6.66 0.18
N GLU A 83 -15.12 -7.21 -0.94
CA GLU A 83 -16.53 -7.51 -1.21
C GLU A 83 -16.90 -8.94 -0.77
N MET A 84 -16.59 -9.29 0.46
CA MET A 84 -16.79 -10.63 0.99
C MET A 84 -18.25 -11.10 1.02
N ARG A 85 -19.22 -10.20 0.94
CA ARG A 85 -20.66 -10.58 0.98
C ARG A 85 -21.09 -11.43 -0.22
N LEU A 86 -20.57 -11.15 -1.41
CA LEU A 86 -20.85 -11.93 -2.62
C LEU A 86 -20.21 -13.31 -2.55
N TRP A 87 -19.10 -13.41 -1.88
CA TRP A 87 -18.35 -14.64 -1.68
C TRP A 87 -19.13 -15.68 -0.86
N PHE A 88 -19.74 -15.27 0.25
CA PHE A 88 -20.56 -16.14 1.10
C PHE A 88 -21.79 -16.71 0.40
N LEU A 89 -22.29 -16.04 -0.62
CA LEU A 89 -23.48 -16.48 -1.36
C LEU A 89 -23.13 -17.38 -2.55
N SER A 90 -21.99 -17.12 -3.21
CA SER A 90 -21.61 -17.79 -4.45
C SER A 90 -21.07 -19.22 -4.23
N VAL A 91 -20.23 -19.42 -3.22
CA VAL A 91 -19.59 -20.74 -3.00
C VAL A 91 -20.59 -21.82 -2.58
N PRO A 92 -21.51 -21.59 -1.62
CA PRO A 92 -22.54 -22.56 -1.29
C PRO A 92 -23.52 -22.84 -2.43
N GLY A 93 -23.86 -21.80 -3.22
CA GLY A 93 -24.73 -21.94 -4.39
C GLY A 93 -24.15 -22.86 -5.45
N LEU A 94 -22.88 -22.68 -5.78
CA LEU A 94 -22.16 -23.57 -6.71
C LEU A 94 -22.02 -24.99 -6.15
N ALA A 95 -21.64 -25.16 -4.88
CA ALA A 95 -21.53 -26.47 -4.26
C ALA A 95 -22.85 -27.25 -4.26
N PHE A 96 -23.98 -26.57 -4.04
CA PHE A 96 -25.30 -27.18 -4.11
C PHE A 96 -25.66 -27.61 -5.53
N PHE A 97 -25.41 -26.77 -6.54
CA PHE A 97 -25.73 -27.07 -7.94
C PHE A 97 -24.91 -28.22 -8.50
N TYR A 98 -23.61 -28.31 -8.14
CA TYR A 98 -22.69 -29.35 -8.63
C TYR A 98 -22.59 -30.57 -7.70
N ARG A 99 -23.49 -30.74 -6.77
CA ARG A 99 -23.49 -31.81 -5.77
C ARG A 99 -23.25 -33.22 -6.41
N GLU A 100 -23.93 -33.52 -7.51
CA GLU A 100 -23.78 -34.82 -8.18
C GLU A 100 -22.40 -34.99 -8.83
N GLN A 101 -21.82 -33.94 -9.40
CA GLN A 101 -20.50 -33.98 -10.01
C GLN A 101 -19.40 -34.08 -8.93
N ILE A 102 -19.58 -33.41 -7.79
CA ILE A 102 -18.69 -33.51 -6.64
C ILE A 102 -18.62 -34.98 -6.15
N ILE A 103 -19.73 -35.66 -6.10
CA ILE A 103 -19.79 -37.07 -5.67
C ILE A 103 -19.09 -37.98 -6.69
N ARG A 104 -19.19 -37.70 -8.00
CA ARG A 104 -18.54 -38.51 -9.06
C ARG A 104 -17.03 -38.35 -9.12
N GLN A 105 -16.50 -37.15 -8.86
CA GLN A 105 -15.07 -36.83 -8.98
C GLN A 105 -14.58 -35.99 -7.76
N PRO A 106 -14.56 -36.60 -6.55
CA PRO A 106 -14.28 -35.85 -5.32
C PRO A 106 -12.85 -35.26 -5.28
N PHE A 107 -11.90 -35.90 -5.95
CA PHE A 107 -10.51 -35.45 -5.98
C PHE A 107 -10.35 -34.11 -6.72
N LEU A 108 -11.00 -33.94 -7.88
CA LEU A 108 -10.94 -32.68 -8.64
C LEU A 108 -11.57 -31.54 -7.88
N TRP A 109 -12.69 -31.78 -7.21
CA TRP A 109 -13.36 -30.76 -6.42
C TRP A 109 -12.61 -30.42 -5.12
N ALA A 110 -11.93 -31.39 -4.53
CA ALA A 110 -11.03 -31.11 -3.40
C ALA A 110 -9.85 -30.25 -3.82
N ALA A 111 -9.27 -30.48 -4.99
CA ALA A 111 -8.19 -29.69 -5.54
C ALA A 111 -8.66 -28.26 -5.89
N ASP A 112 -9.87 -28.09 -6.43
CA ASP A 112 -10.47 -26.75 -6.67
C ASP A 112 -10.70 -26.01 -5.35
N GLY A 113 -11.18 -26.69 -4.31
CA GLY A 113 -11.27 -26.14 -2.97
C GLY A 113 -9.94 -25.65 -2.42
N MET A 114 -8.84 -26.37 -2.67
CA MET A 114 -7.49 -25.91 -2.31
C MET A 114 -7.08 -24.65 -3.10
N LEU A 115 -7.42 -24.57 -4.39
CA LEU A 115 -7.16 -23.37 -5.20
C LEU A 115 -7.96 -22.16 -4.68
N ILE A 116 -9.20 -22.36 -4.23
CA ILE A 116 -10.00 -21.32 -3.60
C ILE A 116 -9.31 -20.78 -2.33
N VAL A 117 -8.84 -21.67 -1.46
CA VAL A 117 -8.10 -21.28 -0.24
C VAL A 117 -6.82 -20.54 -0.61
N ALA A 118 -6.08 -21.04 -1.60
CA ALA A 118 -4.87 -20.36 -2.09
C ALA A 118 -5.17 -18.98 -2.66
N ALA A 119 -6.27 -18.81 -3.40
CA ALA A 119 -6.69 -17.50 -3.93
C ALA A 119 -6.97 -16.49 -2.82
N ILE A 120 -7.64 -16.92 -1.73
CA ILE A 120 -7.90 -16.07 -0.58
C ILE A 120 -6.61 -15.66 0.11
N LEU A 121 -5.71 -16.60 0.36
CA LEU A 121 -4.42 -16.34 1.00
C LEU A 121 -3.57 -15.38 0.15
N LEU A 122 -3.53 -15.58 -1.17
CA LEU A 122 -2.84 -14.68 -2.09
C LEU A 122 -3.46 -13.27 -2.08
N ALA A 123 -4.79 -13.15 -2.11
CA ALA A 123 -5.47 -11.86 -2.05
C ALA A 123 -5.18 -11.12 -0.72
N CYS A 124 -5.26 -11.83 0.40
CA CYS A 124 -4.93 -11.26 1.71
C CYS A 124 -3.46 -10.82 1.78
N ARG A 125 -2.54 -11.65 1.26
CA ARG A 125 -1.11 -11.33 1.19
C ARG A 125 -0.85 -10.09 0.33
N THR A 126 -1.40 -10.04 -0.87
CA THR A 126 -1.20 -8.93 -1.80
C THR A 126 -1.81 -7.65 -1.26
N GLY A 127 -3.02 -7.70 -0.69
CA GLY A 127 -3.64 -6.56 -0.01
C GLY A 127 -2.81 -6.05 1.16
N ARG A 128 -2.21 -6.93 1.96
CA ARG A 128 -1.33 -6.56 3.07
C ARG A 128 -0.04 -5.89 2.60
N ILE A 129 0.56 -6.43 1.53
CA ILE A 129 1.79 -5.84 0.95
C ILE A 129 1.51 -4.44 0.42
N LEU A 130 0.43 -4.24 -0.33
CA LEU A 130 0.04 -2.93 -0.86
C LEU A 130 -0.23 -1.91 0.25
N TYR A 131 -0.90 -2.35 1.31
CA TYR A 131 -1.13 -1.51 2.49
C TYR A 131 0.19 -1.07 3.15
N LEU A 132 1.12 -2.02 3.36
CA LEU A 132 2.43 -1.73 3.95
C LEU A 132 3.28 -0.83 3.04
N GLU A 133 3.23 -1.01 1.72
CA GLU A 133 3.92 -0.13 0.76
C GLU A 133 3.39 1.32 0.86
N GLN A 134 2.07 1.51 0.96
CA GLN A 134 1.47 2.83 1.15
C GLN A 134 1.84 3.48 2.49
N GLU A 135 1.85 2.69 3.56
CA GLU A 135 2.25 3.17 4.89
C GLU A 135 3.72 3.58 4.92
N MET A 136 4.60 2.82 4.27
CA MET A 136 6.03 3.15 4.15
C MET A 136 6.25 4.46 3.38
N ILE A 137 5.51 4.69 2.29
CA ILE A 137 5.58 5.95 1.54
C ILE A 137 5.16 7.11 2.44
N ARG A 138 4.04 6.97 3.15
CA ARG A 138 3.52 7.98 4.06
C ARG A 138 4.49 8.32 5.19
N LEU A 139 5.09 7.30 5.81
CA LEU A 139 6.10 7.49 6.87
C LEU A 139 7.35 8.21 6.34
N ARG A 140 7.77 7.86 5.12
CA ARG A 140 8.91 8.52 4.46
C ARG A 140 8.63 10.00 4.21
N ASP A 141 7.44 10.33 3.69
CA ASP A 141 7.04 11.71 3.42
C ASP A 141 7.01 12.53 4.73
N THR A 142 6.40 11.98 5.79
CA THR A 142 6.38 12.62 7.11
C THR A 142 7.79 12.81 7.68
N SER A 143 8.68 11.82 7.53
CA SER A 143 10.07 11.93 8.00
C SER A 143 10.85 13.02 7.24
N THR A 144 10.66 13.13 5.92
CA THR A 144 11.30 14.19 5.14
C THR A 144 10.81 15.58 5.52
N GLU A 145 9.51 15.75 5.74
CA GLU A 145 8.93 17.01 6.22
C GLU A 145 9.48 17.42 7.59
N LEU A 146 9.54 16.46 8.55
CA LEU A 146 10.13 16.69 9.87
C LEU A 146 11.59 17.11 9.78
N ASN A 147 12.38 16.49 8.92
CA ASN A 147 13.79 16.85 8.72
C ASN A 147 13.95 18.26 8.18
N LEU A 148 13.11 18.69 7.24
CA LEU A 148 13.12 20.07 6.73
C LEU A 148 12.79 21.08 7.83
N VAL A 149 11.77 20.83 8.65
CA VAL A 149 11.40 21.68 9.78
C VAL A 149 12.53 21.76 10.82
N LEU A 150 13.20 20.63 11.10
CA LEU A 150 14.35 20.61 12.02
C LEU A 150 15.54 21.39 11.46
N GLN A 151 15.83 21.30 10.17
CA GLN A 151 16.89 22.08 9.53
C GLN A 151 16.60 23.59 9.60
N GLU A 152 15.38 23.99 9.32
CA GLU A 152 14.97 25.40 9.44
C GLU A 152 15.09 25.91 10.88
N LYS A 153 14.62 25.13 11.86
CA LYS A 153 14.79 25.50 13.28
C LYS A 153 16.24 25.61 13.69
N ASN A 154 17.10 24.67 13.26
CA ASN A 154 18.53 24.74 13.56
C ASN A 154 19.17 25.98 12.96
N LYS A 155 18.83 26.33 11.70
CA LYS A 155 19.30 27.55 11.08
C LYS A 155 18.89 28.80 11.87
N ASN A 156 17.61 28.89 12.24
CA ASN A 156 17.09 30.00 13.05
C ASN A 156 17.76 30.12 14.43
N LEU A 157 18.10 28.97 15.05
CA LEU A 157 18.85 28.93 16.32
C LEU A 157 20.28 29.45 16.14
N MET A 158 20.97 29.02 15.08
CA MET A 158 22.32 29.52 14.78
C MET A 158 22.32 31.05 14.55
N GLU A 159 21.40 31.56 13.76
CA GLU A 159 21.27 33.00 13.53
C GLU A 159 21.04 33.79 14.84
N LYS A 160 20.22 33.26 15.75
CA LYS A 160 20.02 33.85 17.07
C LYS A 160 21.27 33.82 17.92
N GLN A 161 22.01 32.70 17.94
CA GLN A 161 23.26 32.58 18.66
C GLN A 161 24.31 33.59 18.14
N ASP A 162 24.46 33.69 16.84
CA ASP A 162 25.37 34.66 16.23
C ASP A 162 25.01 36.10 16.62
N TYR A 163 23.73 36.44 16.64
CA TYR A 163 23.25 37.75 17.09
C TYR A 163 23.51 38.00 18.57
N GLU A 164 23.33 37.00 19.45
CA GLU A 164 23.64 37.11 20.87
C GLU A 164 25.14 37.30 21.11
N ILE A 165 26.00 36.58 20.39
CA ILE A 165 27.45 36.72 20.45
C ILE A 165 27.85 38.15 19.98
N TYR A 166 27.27 38.63 18.90
CA TYR A 166 27.50 39.98 18.40
C TYR A 166 27.14 41.05 19.46
N LEU A 167 25.97 40.91 20.08
CA LEU A 167 25.54 41.83 21.15
C LEU A 167 26.43 41.76 22.38
N ALA A 168 26.86 40.56 22.79
CA ALA A 168 27.78 40.40 23.91
C ALA A 168 29.14 41.05 23.61
N THR A 169 29.64 40.90 22.39
CA THR A 169 30.89 41.55 21.95
C THR A 169 30.77 43.06 21.96
N LEU A 170 29.66 43.62 21.48
CA LEU A 170 29.41 45.08 21.53
C LEU A 170 29.35 45.62 22.99
N ARG A 171 28.66 44.87 23.87
CA ARG A 171 28.57 45.25 25.30
C ARG A 171 29.97 45.29 25.96
N GLU A 172 30.78 44.28 25.65
CA GLU A 172 32.13 44.17 26.19
C GLU A 172 33.04 45.28 25.65
N ARG A 173 32.98 45.59 24.35
CA ARG A 173 33.71 46.73 23.77
C ARG A 173 33.31 48.05 24.44
N ASN A 174 32.03 48.27 24.70
CA ASN A 174 31.52 49.48 25.36
C ASN A 174 31.96 49.54 26.86
N ARG A 175 32.05 48.37 27.53
CA ARG A 175 32.55 48.28 28.87
C ARG A 175 34.04 48.67 28.96
N ILE A 176 34.86 48.07 28.07
CA ILE A 176 36.28 48.35 27.95
C ILE A 176 36.55 49.84 27.62
N ALA A 177 35.79 50.39 26.68
CA ALA A 177 35.93 51.83 26.30
C ALA A 177 35.65 52.75 27.50
N ARG A 178 34.66 52.45 28.35
CA ARG A 178 34.37 53.23 29.56
C ARG A 178 35.49 53.09 30.60
N GLU A 179 35.96 51.84 30.82
CA GLU A 179 37.03 51.59 31.75
C GLU A 179 38.35 52.32 31.36
N ILE A 180 38.68 52.35 30.05
CA ILE A 180 39.81 53.10 29.55
C ILE A 180 39.59 54.61 29.75
N HIS A 181 38.40 55.12 29.43
CA HIS A 181 38.09 56.55 29.61
C HIS A 181 38.22 56.97 31.08
N ASP A 182 37.72 56.17 32.02
CA ASP A 182 37.78 56.46 33.44
C ASP A 182 39.22 56.40 33.96
N ASN A 183 40.00 55.38 33.56
CA ASN A 183 41.39 55.25 33.95
C ASN A 183 42.28 56.37 33.39
N VAL A 184 42.10 56.74 32.13
CA VAL A 184 42.85 57.87 31.53
C VAL A 184 42.40 59.17 32.14
N GLY A 185 41.11 59.37 32.38
CA GLY A 185 40.61 60.60 33.09
C GLY A 185 41.17 60.75 34.49
N HIS A 186 41.21 59.67 35.28
CA HIS A 186 41.83 59.65 36.59
C HIS A 186 43.34 59.92 36.58
N MET A 187 44.08 59.32 35.62
CA MET A 187 45.52 59.61 35.47
C MET A 187 45.81 61.07 35.08
N LEU A 188 45.06 61.65 34.14
CA LEU A 188 45.18 63.05 33.74
C LEU A 188 44.88 63.98 34.92
N SER A 189 43.82 63.74 35.65
CA SER A 189 43.47 64.54 36.84
C SER A 189 44.53 64.50 37.92
N ARG A 190 45.14 63.31 38.18
CA ARG A 190 46.27 63.21 39.10
C ARG A 190 47.53 63.92 38.63
N SER A 191 47.84 63.82 37.31
CA SER A 191 48.99 64.54 36.75
C SER A 191 48.85 66.05 36.81
N ILE A 192 47.68 66.59 36.62
CA ILE A 192 47.39 67.98 36.74
C ILE A 192 47.53 68.48 38.18
N LEU A 193 47.06 67.67 39.16
CA LEU A 193 47.22 67.98 40.61
C LEU A 193 48.65 67.90 41.11
N GLN A 194 49.54 67.14 40.45
CA GLN A 194 50.96 67.07 40.84
C GLN A 194 51.82 68.20 40.22
N MET A 195 51.35 68.88 39.20
CA MET A 195 52.12 69.96 38.52
C MET A 195 51.69 71.34 38.95
N GLY A 196 50.68 71.52 39.79
CA GLY A 196 50.26 72.82 40.42
C GLY A 196 50.60 72.85 41.86
#